data_8b697efe979207c1c90e6041862903f2
#
_entry.id   8b697efe979207c1c90e6041862903f2
#
_cell.length_a   1.000
_cell.length_b   1.000
_cell.length_c   1.000
_cell.angle_alpha   90.00
_cell.angle_beta   90.00
_cell.angle_gamma   90.00
#
_symmetry.space_group_name_H-M   'P 1'
#
loop_
_entity.id
_entity.type
_entity.pdbx_description
1 polymer ?
#
loop_
_entity_poly.entity_id
_entity_poly.type
_entity_poly.pdbx_seq_one_letter_code
_entity_poly.pdbx_strand_id
1 'polypeptide(L)'
;KTNICDLGYGIYNLISLFLLIDIAAADIQIDYIDNKRGIFGGKYISKYSDKIVLIEEPEISLHPNYQSLLADVFFQAHHKYGLKFIVETHSEYIIRKMQYLIAKGDSDISLDDLLIYYFGNKESEDRIKKIKILEDGFLSEEFGSGFVDEATKTIFDLWTLPKRN
;
A
#
# COMPACT_ATOMS: atom_id res chain seq x y z
N LYS A 1 8.53 -10.30 -30.33
CA LYS A 1 7.24 -9.85 -29.76
C LYS A 1 6.81 -10.91 -28.76
N THR A 2 6.88 -10.60 -27.49
CA THR A 2 6.38 -11.47 -26.42
C THR A 2 4.89 -11.25 -26.30
N ASN A 3 4.09 -12.30 -26.29
CA ASN A 3 2.65 -12.19 -26.08
C ASN A 3 2.40 -11.91 -24.59
N ILE A 4 1.44 -11.05 -24.27
CA ILE A 4 1.05 -10.80 -22.87
C ILE A 4 0.69 -12.11 -22.16
N CYS A 5 0.11 -13.07 -22.86
CA CYS A 5 -0.23 -14.39 -22.30
C CYS A 5 0.99 -15.21 -21.82
N ASP A 6 2.20 -14.89 -22.29
CA ASP A 6 3.44 -15.54 -21.89
C ASP A 6 4.08 -14.89 -20.65
N LEU A 7 3.50 -13.77 -20.20
CA LEU A 7 3.92 -13.09 -18.98
C LEU A 7 3.23 -13.75 -17.78
N GLY A 8 3.98 -14.01 -16.73
CA GLY A 8 3.46 -14.68 -15.52
C GLY A 8 2.25 -13.94 -14.89
N TYR A 9 1.46 -14.66 -14.11
CA TYR A 9 0.20 -14.18 -13.53
C TYR A 9 0.32 -12.85 -12.78
N GLY A 10 1.43 -12.61 -12.10
CA GLY A 10 1.69 -11.34 -11.39
C GLY A 10 1.66 -10.09 -12.27
N ILE A 11 2.03 -10.21 -13.55
CA ILE A 11 1.98 -9.06 -14.49
C ILE A 11 0.55 -8.69 -14.84
N TYR A 12 -0.36 -9.66 -14.95
CA TYR A 12 -1.78 -9.36 -15.14
C TYR A 12 -2.35 -8.58 -13.97
N ASN A 13 -1.99 -8.95 -12.76
CA ASN A 13 -2.43 -8.25 -11.54
C ASN A 13 -1.92 -6.80 -11.53
N LEU A 14 -0.66 -6.58 -11.90
CA LEU A 14 -0.09 -5.23 -12.00
C LEU A 14 -0.78 -4.39 -13.08
N ILE A 15 -1.04 -4.95 -14.26
CA ILE A 15 -1.76 -4.25 -15.34
C ILE A 15 -3.16 -3.86 -14.86
N SER A 16 -3.89 -4.77 -14.22
CA SER A 16 -5.22 -4.51 -13.70
C SER A 16 -5.21 -3.41 -12.63
N LEU A 17 -4.22 -3.44 -11.73
CA LEU A 17 -4.03 -2.43 -10.71
C LEU A 17 -3.75 -1.04 -11.31
N PHE A 18 -2.84 -0.95 -12.27
CA PHE A 18 -2.51 0.32 -12.93
C PHE A 18 -3.70 0.87 -13.70
N LEU A 19 -4.45 0.03 -14.42
CA LEU A 19 -5.67 0.45 -15.10
C LEU A 19 -6.72 0.96 -14.12
N LEU A 20 -6.89 0.32 -12.97
CA LEU A 20 -7.81 0.77 -11.92
C LEU A 20 -7.41 2.16 -11.40
N ILE A 21 -6.13 2.38 -11.12
CA ILE A 21 -5.61 3.66 -10.66
C ILE A 21 -5.78 4.73 -11.74
N ASP A 22 -5.46 4.42 -13.00
CA ASP A 22 -5.60 5.36 -14.13
C ASP A 22 -7.05 5.75 -14.37
N ILE A 23 -7.99 4.81 -14.30
CA ILE A 23 -9.43 5.09 -14.43
C ILE A 23 -9.88 6.00 -13.26
N ALA A 24 -9.51 5.68 -12.03
CA ALA A 24 -9.85 6.49 -10.88
C ALA A 24 -9.27 7.91 -10.99
N ALA A 25 -8.04 8.04 -11.46
CA ALA A 25 -7.38 9.34 -11.69
C ALA A 25 -8.00 10.12 -12.86
N ALA A 26 -8.37 9.44 -13.95
CA ALA A 26 -9.01 10.06 -15.12
C ALA A 26 -10.35 10.71 -14.79
N ASP A 27 -11.18 10.05 -13.99
CA ASP A 27 -12.45 10.60 -13.54
C ASP A 27 -12.26 11.89 -12.72
N ILE A 28 -11.20 12.00 -11.91
CA ILE A 28 -10.86 13.22 -11.18
C ILE A 28 -10.48 14.34 -12.16
N GLN A 29 -9.73 14.03 -13.20
CA GLN A 29 -9.32 14.99 -14.22
C GLN A 29 -10.50 15.48 -15.08
N ILE A 30 -11.46 14.62 -15.39
CA ILE A 30 -12.67 14.99 -16.13
C ILE A 30 -13.51 15.97 -15.32
N ASP A 31 -13.73 15.74 -14.06
CA ASP A 31 -14.43 16.65 -13.16
C ASP A 31 -13.76 18.03 -13.11
N TYR A 32 -12.43 18.06 -13.11
CA TYR A 32 -11.65 19.29 -13.14
C TYR A 32 -11.78 20.04 -14.48
N ILE A 33 -11.83 19.34 -15.62
CA ILE A 33 -11.95 19.93 -16.96
C ILE A 33 -13.37 20.49 -17.19
N ASP A 34 -14.39 19.78 -16.78
CA ASP A 34 -15.79 20.24 -16.91
C ASP A 34 -16.04 21.49 -16.06
N ASN A 35 -15.47 21.56 -14.85
CA ASN A 35 -15.54 22.76 -14.04
C ASN A 35 -14.83 23.98 -14.65
N LYS A 36 -13.82 23.79 -15.53
CA LYS A 36 -13.18 24.88 -16.28
C LYS A 36 -13.98 25.38 -17.48
N ARG A 37 -14.92 24.61 -18.01
CA ARG A 37 -15.76 24.96 -19.16
C ARG A 37 -17.07 25.67 -18.81
N GLY A 38 -17.27 26.00 -17.55
CA GLY A 38 -18.45 26.78 -17.12
C GLY A 38 -18.51 28.13 -17.83
N ILE A 39 -19.48 28.27 -18.73
CA ILE A 39 -19.73 29.44 -19.59
C ILE A 39 -20.22 30.67 -18.79
N PHE A 40 -20.56 30.47 -17.52
CA PHE A 40 -21.06 31.56 -16.65
C PHE A 40 -20.25 31.58 -15.36
N GLY A 41 -19.30 32.46 -15.23
CA GLY A 41 -18.51 32.92 -14.09
C GLY A 41 -18.76 32.37 -12.67
N GLY A 42 -19.08 31.10 -12.54
CA GLY A 42 -19.27 30.41 -11.28
C GLY A 42 -17.94 30.16 -10.59
N LYS A 43 -17.87 30.44 -9.30
CA LYS A 43 -16.73 30.17 -8.44
C LYS A 43 -16.52 28.66 -8.42
N TYR A 44 -15.46 28.20 -9.12
CA TYR A 44 -15.13 26.78 -9.20
C TYR A 44 -14.67 26.29 -7.83
N ILE A 45 -15.54 25.59 -7.13
CA ILE A 45 -15.15 24.75 -6.02
C ILE A 45 -14.71 23.46 -6.66
N SER A 46 -13.40 23.26 -6.76
CA SER A 46 -12.83 21.93 -7.03
C SER A 46 -13.28 21.02 -5.90
N LYS A 47 -14.40 20.34 -6.10
CA LYS A 47 -14.80 19.27 -5.24
C LYS A 47 -13.94 18.08 -5.66
N TYR A 48 -12.75 17.96 -5.06
CA TYR A 48 -12.05 16.69 -5.06
C TYR A 48 -13.04 15.67 -4.49
N SER A 49 -13.60 14.88 -5.37
CA SER A 49 -14.36 13.72 -4.96
C SER A 49 -13.37 12.86 -4.21
N ASP A 50 -13.56 12.66 -2.90
CA ASP A 50 -12.76 11.75 -2.08
C ASP A 50 -12.93 10.32 -2.63
N LYS A 51 -12.17 9.98 -3.67
CA LYS A 51 -12.23 8.66 -4.28
C LYS A 51 -11.42 7.70 -3.44
N ILE A 52 -12.07 6.64 -3.04
CA ILE A 52 -11.47 5.54 -2.28
C ILE A 52 -11.35 4.34 -3.22
N VAL A 53 -10.15 3.83 -3.35
CA VAL A 53 -9.83 2.61 -4.11
C VAL A 53 -9.62 1.47 -3.11
N LEU A 54 -10.45 0.45 -3.23
CA LEU A 54 -10.35 -0.77 -2.43
C LEU A 54 -9.56 -1.81 -3.21
N ILE A 55 -8.55 -2.40 -2.58
CA ILE A 55 -7.64 -3.37 -3.19
C ILE A 55 -7.41 -4.51 -2.22
N GLU A 56 -7.63 -5.73 -2.68
CA GLU A 56 -7.34 -6.96 -1.94
C GLU A 56 -6.11 -7.63 -2.53
N GLU A 57 -5.16 -7.98 -1.67
CA GLU A 57 -3.95 -8.75 -1.97
C GLU A 57 -3.21 -8.34 -3.27
N PRO A 58 -2.85 -7.06 -3.44
CA PRO A 58 -2.20 -6.59 -4.68
C PRO A 58 -0.85 -7.26 -4.95
N GLU A 59 -0.28 -7.89 -3.96
CA GLU A 59 1.01 -8.59 -4.01
C GLU A 59 0.94 -10.01 -4.59
N ILE A 60 -0.25 -10.57 -4.82
CA ILE A 60 -0.40 -11.96 -5.28
C ILE A 60 0.43 -12.21 -6.54
N SER A 61 1.22 -13.28 -6.49
CA SER A 61 2.09 -13.73 -7.59
C SER A 61 3.19 -12.73 -8.00
N LEU A 62 3.45 -11.70 -7.20
CA LEU A 62 4.54 -10.77 -7.42
C LEU A 62 5.83 -11.21 -6.71
N HIS A 63 6.96 -11.02 -7.39
CA HIS A 63 8.26 -11.13 -6.75
C HIS A 63 8.40 -10.08 -5.61
N PRO A 64 9.04 -10.38 -4.47
CA PRO A 64 9.21 -9.47 -3.34
C PRO A 64 9.64 -8.04 -3.69
N ASN A 65 10.53 -7.90 -4.66
CA ASN A 65 10.96 -6.59 -5.15
C ASN A 65 9.82 -5.77 -5.76
N TYR A 66 8.89 -6.41 -6.47
CA TYR A 66 7.71 -5.74 -7.02
C TYR A 66 6.65 -5.47 -5.94
N GLN A 67 6.54 -6.34 -4.94
CA GLN A 67 5.66 -6.10 -3.79
C GLN A 67 6.06 -4.81 -3.06
N SER A 68 7.34 -4.59 -2.81
CA SER A 68 7.81 -3.36 -2.17
C SER A 68 7.52 -2.10 -3.00
N LEU A 69 7.60 -2.18 -4.34
CA LEU A 69 7.31 -1.05 -5.23
C LEU A 69 5.83 -0.64 -5.22
N LEU A 70 4.90 -1.51 -4.80
CA LEU A 70 3.48 -1.15 -4.66
C LEU A 70 3.28 -0.02 -3.67
N ALA A 71 4.07 0.05 -2.60
CA ALA A 71 4.02 1.16 -1.66
C ALA A 71 4.34 2.50 -2.36
N ASP A 72 5.37 2.55 -3.20
CA ASP A 72 5.70 3.76 -3.98
C ASP A 72 4.54 4.16 -4.90
N VAL A 73 3.89 3.16 -5.54
CA VAL A 73 2.74 3.40 -6.44
C VAL A 73 1.57 4.03 -5.67
N PHE A 74 1.21 3.48 -4.51
CA PHE A 74 0.10 4.00 -3.71
C PHE A 74 0.38 5.42 -3.22
N PHE A 75 1.59 5.68 -2.72
CA PHE A 75 1.98 7.01 -2.29
C PHE A 75 1.99 8.02 -3.43
N GLN A 76 2.57 7.67 -4.58
CA GLN A 76 2.58 8.56 -5.74
C GLN A 76 1.17 8.84 -6.27
N ALA A 77 0.29 7.84 -6.31
CA ALA A 77 -1.08 8.01 -6.77
C ALA A 77 -1.91 8.86 -5.76
N HIS A 78 -1.69 8.66 -4.46
CA HIS A 78 -2.28 9.50 -3.43
C HIS A 78 -1.84 10.96 -3.59
N HIS A 79 -0.54 11.22 -3.63
CA HIS A 79 0.01 12.57 -3.73
C HIS A 79 -0.40 13.26 -5.04
N LYS A 80 -0.29 12.56 -6.17
CA LYS A 80 -0.54 13.15 -7.49
C LYS A 80 -2.01 13.35 -7.80
N TYR A 81 -2.86 12.44 -7.37
CA TYR A 81 -4.26 12.40 -7.75
C TYR A 81 -5.24 12.55 -6.58
N GLY A 82 -4.76 12.63 -5.34
CA GLY A 82 -5.63 12.69 -4.16
C GLY A 82 -6.44 11.42 -3.90
N LEU A 83 -6.03 10.29 -4.48
CA LEU A 83 -6.69 9.01 -4.28
C LEU A 83 -6.45 8.50 -2.85
N LYS A 84 -7.50 8.00 -2.22
CA LYS A 84 -7.40 7.28 -0.94
C LYS A 84 -7.43 5.79 -1.21
N PHE A 85 -6.62 5.03 -0.50
CA PHE A 85 -6.52 3.58 -0.67
C PHE A 85 -6.92 2.87 0.62
N ILE A 86 -7.69 1.80 0.48
CA ILE A 86 -7.86 0.78 1.52
C ILE A 86 -7.29 -0.50 0.92
N VAL A 87 -6.18 -0.97 1.47
CA VAL A 87 -5.44 -2.12 0.95
C VAL A 87 -5.44 -3.22 1.98
N GLU A 88 -5.99 -4.38 1.62
CA GLU A 88 -5.76 -5.62 2.33
C GLU A 88 -4.49 -6.26 1.79
N THR A 89 -3.57 -6.63 2.67
CA THR A 89 -2.29 -7.22 2.25
C THR A 89 -1.71 -8.14 3.31
N HIS A 90 -1.05 -9.20 2.85
CA HIS A 90 -0.22 -10.10 3.65
C HIS A 90 1.27 -9.86 3.41
N SER A 91 1.64 -8.83 2.65
CA SER A 91 3.04 -8.55 2.30
C SER A 91 3.75 -7.71 3.35
N GLU A 92 4.72 -8.31 4.04
CA GLU A 92 5.65 -7.54 4.86
C GLU A 92 6.48 -6.55 4.03
N TYR A 93 6.73 -6.83 2.74
CA TYR A 93 7.52 -5.96 1.86
C TYR A 93 6.85 -4.62 1.60
N ILE A 94 5.52 -4.60 1.45
CA ILE A 94 4.75 -3.36 1.33
C ILE A 94 4.89 -2.54 2.62
N ILE A 95 4.70 -3.17 3.78
CA ILE A 95 4.76 -2.48 5.08
C ILE A 95 6.17 -1.96 5.36
N ARG A 96 7.21 -2.79 5.15
CA ARG A 96 8.61 -2.38 5.33
C ARG A 96 8.98 -1.21 4.44
N LYS A 97 8.49 -1.21 3.20
CA LYS A 97 8.72 -0.09 2.29
C LYS A 97 8.02 1.18 2.76
N MET A 98 6.79 1.09 3.26
CA MET A 98 6.08 2.22 3.86
C MET A 98 6.84 2.79 5.06
N GLN A 99 7.34 1.94 5.96
CA GLN A 99 8.20 2.34 7.07
C GLN A 99 9.43 3.12 6.60
N TYR A 100 10.12 2.58 5.57
CA TYR A 100 11.29 3.22 4.98
C TYR A 100 10.97 4.59 4.37
N LEU A 101 9.88 4.72 3.63
CA LEU A 101 9.49 5.97 2.97
C LEU A 101 9.17 7.07 3.99
N ILE A 102 8.52 6.72 5.09
CA ILE A 102 8.24 7.65 6.19
C ILE A 102 9.53 8.08 6.87
N ALA A 103 10.39 7.13 7.28
CA ALA A 103 11.65 7.42 7.94
C ALA A 103 12.60 8.28 7.08
N LYS A 104 12.55 8.11 5.77
CA LYS A 104 13.34 8.89 4.81
C LYS A 104 12.91 10.35 4.73
N GLY A 105 11.66 10.66 5.07
CA GLY A 105 11.12 12.02 5.02
C GLY A 105 10.95 12.61 3.62
N ASP A 106 11.12 11.81 2.57
CA ASP A 106 10.97 12.24 1.16
C ASP A 106 9.49 12.26 0.71
N SER A 107 8.59 11.84 1.56
CA SER A 107 7.17 11.78 1.23
C SER A 107 6.47 13.00 1.81
N ASP A 108 5.74 13.74 0.98
CA ASP A 108 4.78 14.75 1.43
C ASP A 108 3.58 14.11 2.18
N ILE A 109 3.77 12.90 2.71
CA ILE A 109 2.75 12.13 3.40
C ILE A 109 2.81 12.48 4.87
N SER A 110 1.69 12.96 5.38
CA SER A 110 1.51 13.12 6.81
C SER A 110 1.43 11.74 7.49
N LEU A 111 2.01 11.62 8.67
CA LEU A 111 1.91 10.42 9.51
C LEU A 111 0.44 10.02 9.80
N ASP A 112 -0.47 10.99 9.76
CA ASP A 112 -1.90 10.76 9.98
C ASP A 112 -2.62 10.23 8.72
N ASP A 113 -1.98 10.28 7.54
CA ASP A 113 -2.56 9.78 6.29
C ASP A 113 -2.39 8.26 6.14
N LEU A 114 -1.50 7.65 6.92
CA LEU A 114 -1.25 6.21 6.89
C LEU A 114 -1.66 5.53 8.19
N LEU A 115 -2.51 4.53 8.05
CA LEU A 115 -3.04 3.78 9.17
C LEU A 115 -3.06 2.29 8.86
N ILE A 116 -2.55 1.48 9.77
CA ILE A 116 -2.55 0.03 9.66
C ILE A 116 -3.55 -0.54 10.68
N TYR A 117 -4.46 -1.37 10.20
CA TYR A 117 -5.31 -2.21 11.02
C TYR A 117 -4.84 -3.66 10.90
N TYR A 118 -4.39 -4.22 12.01
CA TYR A 118 -4.01 -5.64 12.08
C TYR A 118 -5.17 -6.44 12.69
N PHE A 119 -5.58 -7.47 11.97
CA PHE A 119 -6.63 -8.40 12.39
C PHE A 119 -5.99 -9.66 12.95
N GLY A 120 -5.97 -9.78 14.26
CA GLY A 120 -5.40 -10.92 14.98
C GLY A 120 -6.33 -12.14 15.05
N ASN A 121 -5.88 -13.18 15.74
CA ASN A 121 -6.64 -14.41 15.89
C ASN A 121 -7.92 -14.20 16.70
N LYS A 122 -8.97 -14.99 16.41
CA LYS A 122 -10.32 -14.88 17.01
C LYS A 122 -10.36 -15.03 18.53
N GLU A 123 -9.34 -15.62 19.13
CA GLU A 123 -9.25 -15.93 20.56
C GLU A 123 -8.55 -14.83 21.39
N SER A 124 -7.95 -13.80 20.75
CA SER A 124 -7.31 -12.71 21.48
C SER A 124 -8.34 -11.64 21.87
N GLU A 125 -8.20 -11.08 23.08
CA GLU A 125 -9.02 -9.94 23.55
C GLU A 125 -8.89 -8.73 22.61
N ASP A 126 -7.72 -8.53 22.00
CA ASP A 126 -7.44 -7.47 21.02
C ASP A 126 -7.51 -8.01 19.58
N ARG A 127 -8.73 -8.24 19.10
CA ARG A 127 -8.98 -8.72 17.74
C ARG A 127 -8.49 -7.79 16.64
N ILE A 128 -8.51 -6.49 16.89
CA ILE A 128 -8.13 -5.46 15.92
C ILE A 128 -7.17 -4.51 16.60
N LYS A 129 -5.93 -4.46 16.10
CA LYS A 129 -4.95 -3.48 16.55
C LYS A 129 -4.84 -2.36 15.52
N LYS A 130 -4.79 -1.13 16.03
CA LYS A 130 -4.52 0.06 15.25
C LYS A 130 -3.05 0.42 15.39
N ILE A 131 -2.26 0.14 14.38
CA ILE A 131 -0.81 0.32 14.38
C ILE A 131 -0.46 1.57 13.55
N LYS A 132 0.36 2.45 14.10
CA LYS A 132 0.90 3.62 13.38
C LYS A 132 2.36 3.39 13.04
N ILE A 133 2.82 3.98 11.93
CA ILE A 133 4.25 4.14 11.66
C ILE A 133 4.67 5.48 12.25
N LEU A 134 5.73 5.49 13.05
CA LEU A 134 6.29 6.67 13.70
C LEU A 134 7.25 7.41 12.74
N GLU A 135 7.66 8.63 13.09
CA GLU A 135 8.58 9.46 12.28
C GLU A 135 9.90 8.77 11.95
N ASP A 136 10.39 7.93 12.85
CA ASP A 136 11.60 7.13 12.68
C ASP A 136 11.38 5.84 11.87
N GLY A 137 10.14 5.61 11.39
CA GLY A 137 9.75 4.43 10.62
C GLY A 137 9.43 3.19 11.46
N PHE A 138 9.57 3.25 12.79
CA PHE A 138 9.16 2.14 13.65
C PHE A 138 7.64 2.09 13.81
N LEU A 139 7.14 0.92 14.16
CA LEU A 139 5.72 0.73 14.43
C LEU A 139 5.41 1.11 15.88
N SER A 140 4.24 1.70 16.11
CA SER A 140 3.77 2.05 17.46
C SER A 140 3.50 0.81 18.33
N GLU A 141 3.20 -0.32 17.71
CA GLU A 141 2.95 -1.62 18.33
C GLU A 141 3.42 -2.74 17.41
N GLU A 142 3.76 -3.89 17.98
CA GLU A 142 4.11 -5.09 17.21
C GLU A 142 2.87 -5.76 16.64
N PHE A 143 3.02 -6.35 15.46
CA PHE A 143 2.04 -7.30 14.94
C PHE A 143 1.92 -8.51 15.86
N GLY A 144 0.81 -9.23 15.79
CA GLY A 144 0.71 -10.53 16.44
C GLY A 144 1.69 -11.55 15.83
N SER A 145 2.00 -12.61 16.60
CA SER A 145 2.90 -13.68 16.16
C SER A 145 2.45 -14.26 14.81
N GLY A 146 3.42 -14.58 13.95
CA GLY A 146 3.20 -15.26 12.67
C GLY A 146 2.97 -14.35 11.47
N PHE A 147 3.10 -13.02 11.60
CA PHE A 147 2.97 -12.12 10.44
C PHE A 147 4.33 -11.68 9.88
N VAL A 148 5.17 -11.04 10.67
CA VAL A 148 6.47 -10.50 10.23
C VAL A 148 7.65 -11.20 10.91
N ASP A 149 7.42 -11.81 12.03
CA ASP A 149 8.45 -12.35 12.93
C ASP A 149 8.89 -13.78 12.56
N GLU A 150 8.08 -14.53 11.83
CA GLU A 150 8.31 -15.96 11.60
C GLU A 150 9.62 -16.22 10.83
N ALA A 151 9.90 -15.46 9.77
CA ALA A 151 11.15 -15.61 9.01
C ALA A 151 12.37 -15.20 9.86
N THR A 152 12.26 -14.10 10.59
CA THR A 152 13.33 -13.61 11.48
C THR A 152 13.59 -14.60 12.62
N LYS A 153 12.53 -15.12 13.23
CA LYS A 153 12.60 -16.14 14.28
C LYS A 153 13.26 -17.41 13.77
N THR A 154 12.84 -17.90 12.61
CA THR A 154 13.44 -19.10 11.99
C THR A 154 14.93 -18.92 11.72
N ILE A 155 15.37 -17.73 11.25
CA ILE A 155 16.79 -17.41 11.05
C ILE A 155 17.53 -17.41 12.40
N PHE A 156 16.96 -16.80 13.42
CA PHE A 156 17.56 -16.79 14.76
C PHE A 156 17.69 -18.21 15.33
N ASP A 157 16.64 -19.01 15.20
CA ASP A 157 16.65 -20.43 15.61
C ASP A 157 17.73 -21.22 14.85
N LEU A 158 17.91 -20.97 13.54
CA LEU A 158 19.00 -21.57 12.76
C LEU A 158 20.39 -21.23 13.30
N TRP A 159 20.62 -19.98 13.73
CA TRP A 159 21.91 -19.56 14.28
C TRP A 159 22.21 -20.16 15.65
N THR A 160 21.17 -20.51 16.39
CA THR A 160 21.30 -21.13 17.72
C THR A 160 21.40 -22.64 17.68
N LEU A 161 21.18 -23.28 16.50
CA LEU A 161 21.37 -24.72 16.36
C LEU A 161 22.83 -25.13 16.59
N PRO A 162 23.08 -26.25 17.30
CA PRO A 162 24.42 -26.78 17.43
C PRO A 162 24.98 -27.18 16.06
N LYS A 163 26.21 -26.71 15.75
CA LYS A 163 26.88 -27.09 14.50
C LYS A 163 27.05 -28.59 14.46
N ARG A 164 26.49 -29.22 13.44
CA ARG A 164 26.71 -30.66 13.18
C ARG A 164 28.16 -30.82 12.73
N ASN A 165 28.93 -31.61 13.50
CA ASN A 165 30.29 -32.06 13.09
C ASN A 165 30.20 -33.00 11.90
#